data_f59f7cdaed3f35299f95e955a127675c
#
_entry.id   f59f7cdaed3f35299f95e955a127675c
#
_cell.length_a   1.000
_cell.length_b   1.000
_cell.length_c   1.000
_cell.angle_alpha   90.00
_cell.angle_beta   90.00
_cell.angle_gamma   90.00
#
_symmetry.space_group_name_H-M   'P 1'
#
loop_
_entity.id
_entity.type
_entity.pdbx_description
1 polymer ?
#
loop_
_entity_poly.entity_id
_entity_poly.type
_entity_poly.pdbx_seq_one_letter_code
_entity_poly.pdbx_strand_id
1 'polypeptide(L)'
;DINKGFGVAAETPIPPVPATSAETMQDADGNIYHTVKLGNQVWTVENLRTTRFNDGTPIPNVTGDPGWKGLTTPGFCYYENNPEHGKKYGALYNWYAASSDKIAPKGWRVPTHEEQMALRDYLIANGYNYDGTTEGNKVAKSMAAKTDWIYKPTDEGGGQVSDTGTVGKNPETNNRSGFSALPAGSRWNDGS
;
A
#
# COMPACT_ATOMS: atom_id res chain seq x y z
N ASP A 1 34.00 4.54 -26.45
CA ASP A 1 33.04 5.67 -26.41
C ASP A 1 31.66 5.21 -26.79
N ILE A 2 30.88 4.72 -25.82
CA ILE A 2 29.46 4.46 -25.96
C ILE A 2 28.77 5.10 -24.79
N ASN A 3 28.58 6.41 -24.90
CA ASN A 3 27.73 7.18 -24.04
C ASN A 3 26.54 7.67 -24.89
N LYS A 4 25.61 6.76 -25.20
CA LYS A 4 24.28 7.17 -25.68
C LYS A 4 23.39 7.31 -24.47
N GLY A 5 23.23 8.54 -24.03
CA GLY A 5 22.24 8.91 -23.03
C GLY A 5 20.87 8.48 -23.47
N PHE A 6 20.21 7.68 -22.67
CA PHE A 6 18.77 7.51 -22.74
C PHE A 6 18.19 8.85 -22.33
N GLY A 7 17.70 9.61 -23.31
CA GLY A 7 16.91 10.79 -23.05
C GLY A 7 15.64 10.35 -22.34
N VAL A 8 15.57 10.64 -21.04
CA VAL A 8 14.30 10.62 -20.31
C VAL A 8 13.44 11.67 -20.98
N ALA A 9 12.36 11.26 -21.64
CA ALA A 9 11.34 12.19 -22.09
C ALA A 9 10.92 13.00 -20.88
N ALA A 10 10.98 14.33 -20.97
CA ALA A 10 10.48 15.21 -19.92
C ALA A 10 9.04 14.79 -19.64
N GLU A 11 8.82 14.16 -18.48
CA GLU A 11 7.48 13.87 -18.02
C GLU A 11 6.75 15.19 -17.91
N THR A 12 5.66 15.33 -18.67
CA THR A 12 4.72 16.41 -18.46
C THR A 12 4.32 16.33 -16.99
N PRO A 13 4.44 17.40 -16.19
CA PRO A 13 4.01 17.39 -14.81
C PRO A 13 2.58 16.88 -14.76
N ILE A 14 2.36 15.73 -14.13
CA ILE A 14 1.02 15.21 -13.90
C ILE A 14 0.32 16.30 -13.09
N PRO A 15 -0.81 16.84 -13.57
CA PRO A 15 -1.49 17.90 -12.85
C PRO A 15 -1.78 17.40 -11.43
N PRO A 16 -1.57 18.22 -10.40
CA PRO A 16 -1.89 17.84 -9.04
C PRO A 16 -3.35 17.38 -9.03
N VAL A 17 -3.61 16.21 -8.45
CA VAL A 17 -4.98 15.78 -8.16
C VAL A 17 -5.64 16.95 -7.44
N PRO A 18 -6.77 17.50 -7.94
CA PRO A 18 -7.37 18.65 -7.31
C PRO A 18 -7.62 18.28 -5.85
N ALA A 19 -7.09 19.11 -4.95
CA ALA A 19 -7.30 18.98 -3.52
C ALA A 19 -8.74 19.39 -3.19
N THR A 20 -9.70 18.72 -3.81
CA THR A 20 -11.03 18.64 -3.26
C THR A 20 -10.88 17.73 -2.05
N SER A 21 -11.20 18.26 -0.89
CA SER A 21 -11.27 17.53 0.38
C SER A 21 -12.37 16.47 0.30
N ALA A 22 -12.21 15.48 -0.58
CA ALA A 22 -13.01 14.27 -0.53
C ALA A 22 -12.46 13.49 0.65
N GLU A 23 -13.16 13.57 1.78
CA GLU A 23 -12.88 12.77 2.95
C GLU A 23 -12.95 11.28 2.63
N THR A 24 -13.56 10.92 1.49
CA THR A 24 -13.76 9.54 1.03
C THR A 24 -13.67 9.41 -0.48
N MET A 25 -13.32 8.20 -0.92
CA MET A 25 -13.35 7.73 -2.31
C MET A 25 -14.23 6.48 -2.39
N GLN A 26 -14.85 6.23 -3.55
CA GLN A 26 -15.69 5.05 -3.80
C GLN A 26 -15.22 4.29 -5.03
N ASP A 27 -15.16 2.94 -4.95
CA ASP A 27 -14.83 2.08 -6.07
C ASP A 27 -16.08 1.61 -6.85
N ALA A 28 -15.87 0.78 -7.88
CA ALA A 28 -16.93 0.27 -8.74
C ALA A 28 -17.88 -0.72 -8.05
N ASP A 29 -17.48 -1.30 -6.93
CA ASP A 29 -18.34 -2.17 -6.09
C ASP A 29 -19.13 -1.37 -5.04
N GLY A 30 -18.90 -0.05 -4.95
CA GLY A 30 -19.52 0.81 -3.94
C GLY A 30 -18.79 0.82 -2.60
N ASN A 31 -17.61 0.22 -2.50
CA ASN A 31 -16.80 0.31 -1.30
C ASN A 31 -16.32 1.74 -1.08
N ILE A 32 -16.38 2.20 0.17
CA ILE A 32 -15.92 3.52 0.58
C ILE A 32 -14.55 3.38 1.25
N TYR A 33 -13.65 4.32 0.93
CA TYR A 33 -12.30 4.43 1.46
C TYR A 33 -12.10 5.85 1.98
N HIS A 34 -11.62 5.99 3.21
CA HIS A 34 -11.20 7.28 3.73
C HIS A 34 -9.89 7.70 3.07
N THR A 35 -9.61 8.98 3.14
CA THR A 35 -8.38 9.52 2.57
C THR A 35 -7.58 10.31 3.59
N VAL A 36 -6.27 10.34 3.41
CA VAL A 36 -5.36 11.16 4.20
C VAL A 36 -4.44 11.96 3.27
N LYS A 37 -4.27 13.24 3.57
CA LYS A 37 -3.33 14.11 2.83
C LYS A 37 -1.99 14.11 3.54
N LEU A 38 -0.95 13.70 2.81
CA LEU A 38 0.43 13.68 3.28
C LEU A 38 1.31 14.45 2.29
N GLY A 39 1.74 15.63 2.68
CA GLY A 39 2.40 16.57 1.79
C GLY A 39 1.46 17.03 0.67
N ASN A 40 1.91 16.84 -0.57
CA ASN A 40 1.14 17.14 -1.77
C ASN A 40 0.34 15.95 -2.32
N GLN A 41 0.40 14.81 -1.62
CA GLN A 41 -0.26 13.58 -2.04
C GLN A 41 -1.49 13.29 -1.18
N VAL A 42 -2.49 12.63 -1.79
CA VAL A 42 -3.66 12.10 -1.10
C VAL A 42 -3.64 10.58 -1.24
N TRP A 43 -3.74 9.88 -0.14
CA TRP A 43 -3.67 8.42 -0.04
C TRP A 43 -4.96 7.87 0.52
N THR A 44 -5.31 6.63 0.15
CA THR A 44 -6.38 5.89 0.83
C THR A 44 -5.87 5.37 2.17
N VAL A 45 -6.74 5.36 3.16
CA VAL A 45 -6.47 4.82 4.49
C VAL A 45 -6.67 3.31 4.50
N GLU A 46 -7.74 2.83 3.85
CA GLU A 46 -8.01 1.40 3.73
C GLU A 46 -7.36 0.82 2.48
N ASN A 47 -6.96 -0.45 2.57
CA ASN A 47 -6.50 -1.21 1.42
C ASN A 47 -7.62 -1.42 0.40
N LEU A 48 -7.27 -1.38 -0.88
CA LEU A 48 -8.23 -1.60 -1.97
C LEU A 48 -8.84 -3.02 -1.86
N ARG A 49 -10.17 -3.11 -2.06
CA ARG A 49 -10.92 -4.37 -2.00
C ARG A 49 -11.92 -4.54 -3.14
N THR A 50 -11.73 -3.78 -4.22
CA THR A 50 -12.58 -3.88 -5.40
C THR A 50 -12.49 -5.25 -6.06
N THR A 51 -13.62 -5.77 -6.52
CA THR A 51 -13.70 -6.99 -7.33
C THR A 51 -13.93 -6.68 -8.80
N ARG A 52 -13.97 -5.37 -9.14
CA ARG A 52 -14.19 -4.86 -10.49
C ARG A 52 -13.21 -3.77 -10.84
N PHE A 53 -12.88 -3.67 -12.10
CA PHE A 53 -12.24 -2.50 -12.65
C PHE A 53 -13.18 -1.27 -12.64
N ASN A 54 -12.62 -0.08 -12.80
CA ASN A 54 -13.36 1.17 -12.76
C ASN A 54 -14.35 1.36 -13.95
N ASP A 55 -14.30 0.48 -14.94
CA ASP A 55 -15.27 0.37 -16.03
C ASP A 55 -16.38 -0.66 -15.74
N GLY A 56 -16.37 -1.28 -14.57
CA GLY A 56 -17.33 -2.30 -14.14
C GLY A 56 -16.98 -3.74 -14.55
N THR A 57 -15.92 -3.95 -15.34
CA THR A 57 -15.49 -5.29 -15.73
C THR A 57 -15.05 -6.11 -14.50
N PRO A 58 -15.56 -7.33 -14.29
CA PRO A 58 -15.16 -8.16 -13.16
C PRO A 58 -13.68 -8.57 -13.21
N ILE A 59 -13.04 -8.58 -12.06
CA ILE A 59 -11.71 -9.17 -11.86
C ILE A 59 -11.92 -10.59 -11.31
N PRO A 60 -11.36 -11.65 -11.91
CA PRO A 60 -11.53 -13.01 -11.43
C PRO A 60 -10.96 -13.21 -10.02
N ASN A 61 -11.73 -13.87 -9.14
CA ASN A 61 -11.23 -14.36 -7.86
C ASN A 61 -10.58 -15.72 -8.06
N VAL A 62 -9.25 -15.81 -7.86
CA VAL A 62 -8.45 -17.02 -8.12
C VAL A 62 -7.92 -17.56 -6.78
N THR A 63 -8.58 -18.59 -6.26
CA THR A 63 -8.29 -19.17 -4.94
C THR A 63 -7.31 -20.35 -4.98
N GLY A 64 -7.25 -21.10 -6.09
CA GLY A 64 -6.38 -22.27 -6.23
C GLY A 64 -4.95 -21.92 -6.58
N ASP A 65 -3.96 -22.52 -5.90
CA ASP A 65 -2.54 -22.26 -6.13
C ASP A 65 -2.07 -22.60 -7.55
N PRO A 66 -2.48 -23.73 -8.16
CA PRO A 66 -2.12 -23.99 -9.55
C PRO A 66 -2.66 -22.94 -10.53
N GLY A 67 -3.88 -22.44 -10.27
CA GLY A 67 -4.47 -21.38 -11.09
C GLY A 67 -3.76 -20.04 -10.91
N TRP A 68 -3.35 -19.73 -9.70
CA TRP A 68 -2.60 -18.50 -9.40
C TRP A 68 -1.21 -18.50 -10.05
N LYS A 69 -0.45 -19.60 -9.90
CA LYS A 69 0.89 -19.75 -10.46
C LYS A 69 0.97 -19.57 -11.96
N GLY A 70 -0.03 -20.06 -12.68
CA GLY A 70 -0.10 -19.97 -14.14
C GLY A 70 -0.79 -18.71 -14.68
N LEU A 71 -1.23 -17.80 -13.80
CA LEU A 71 -2.07 -16.69 -14.18
C LEU A 71 -1.27 -15.60 -14.92
N THR A 72 -1.61 -15.37 -16.17
CA THR A 72 -1.06 -14.31 -17.03
C THR A 72 -2.08 -13.22 -17.36
N THR A 73 -3.19 -13.20 -16.63
CA THR A 73 -4.29 -12.24 -16.74
C THR A 73 -4.60 -11.64 -15.38
N PRO A 74 -5.35 -10.53 -15.30
CA PRO A 74 -5.77 -9.97 -14.03
C PRO A 74 -6.47 -10.97 -13.12
N GLY A 75 -6.15 -10.93 -11.83
CA GLY A 75 -6.80 -11.74 -10.82
C GLY A 75 -6.57 -11.19 -9.42
N PHE A 76 -7.45 -11.56 -8.49
CA PHE A 76 -7.30 -11.26 -7.08
C PHE A 76 -7.63 -12.49 -6.22
N CYS A 77 -7.23 -12.44 -4.97
CA CYS A 77 -7.71 -13.32 -3.92
C CYS A 77 -7.77 -12.55 -2.60
N TYR A 78 -8.27 -13.19 -1.56
CA TYR A 78 -8.16 -12.70 -0.19
C TYR A 78 -7.07 -13.46 0.55
N TYR A 79 -6.53 -12.88 1.60
CA TYR A 79 -5.62 -13.58 2.49
C TYR A 79 -6.29 -14.86 3.01
N GLU A 80 -5.58 -15.99 2.96
CA GLU A 80 -6.12 -17.34 3.26
C GLU A 80 -7.39 -17.71 2.46
N ASN A 81 -7.63 -17.06 1.33
CA ASN A 81 -8.85 -17.18 0.53
C ASN A 81 -10.16 -16.93 1.31
N ASN A 82 -10.06 -16.20 2.42
CA ASN A 82 -11.18 -15.90 3.29
C ASN A 82 -11.79 -14.52 2.97
N PRO A 83 -13.06 -14.43 2.53
CA PRO A 83 -13.71 -13.15 2.23
C PRO A 83 -13.80 -12.19 3.43
N GLU A 84 -13.85 -12.71 4.67
CA GLU A 84 -13.87 -11.85 5.87
C GLU A 84 -12.53 -11.12 6.04
N HIS A 85 -11.41 -11.74 5.66
CA HIS A 85 -10.14 -11.06 5.59
C HIS A 85 -10.14 -9.96 4.53
N GLY A 86 -10.84 -10.17 3.42
CA GLY A 86 -11.01 -9.16 2.38
C GLY A 86 -11.72 -7.90 2.86
N LYS A 87 -12.72 -8.03 3.72
CA LYS A 87 -13.42 -6.87 4.32
C LYS A 87 -12.49 -6.02 5.18
N LYS A 88 -11.57 -6.66 5.90
CA LYS A 88 -10.68 -5.99 6.85
C LYS A 88 -9.35 -5.55 6.22
N TYR A 89 -8.70 -6.45 5.49
CA TYR A 89 -7.34 -6.28 5.01
C TYR A 89 -7.26 -5.90 3.53
N GLY A 90 -8.39 -5.84 2.82
CA GLY A 90 -8.43 -5.62 1.38
C GLY A 90 -8.18 -6.90 0.59
N ALA A 91 -7.96 -6.76 -0.71
CA ALA A 91 -7.68 -7.86 -1.62
C ALA A 91 -6.21 -7.88 -2.04
N LEU A 92 -5.70 -9.08 -2.33
CA LEU A 92 -4.37 -9.30 -2.90
C LEU A 92 -4.52 -9.42 -4.42
N TYR A 93 -3.95 -8.48 -5.15
CA TYR A 93 -4.00 -8.43 -6.61
C TYR A 93 -2.70 -8.92 -7.20
N ASN A 94 -2.79 -9.66 -8.31
CA ASN A 94 -1.59 -9.98 -9.07
C ASN A 94 -1.10 -8.77 -9.87
N TRP A 95 0.11 -8.89 -10.45
CA TRP A 95 0.70 -7.83 -11.26
C TRP A 95 -0.20 -7.37 -12.41
N TYR A 96 -0.87 -8.29 -13.09
CA TYR A 96 -1.73 -7.97 -14.24
C TYR A 96 -2.95 -7.14 -13.86
N ALA A 97 -3.47 -7.31 -12.65
CA ALA A 97 -4.53 -6.45 -12.13
C ALA A 97 -3.95 -5.11 -11.66
N ALA A 98 -2.87 -5.15 -10.86
CA ALA A 98 -2.28 -3.95 -10.24
C ALA A 98 -1.66 -2.99 -11.26
N SER A 99 -1.11 -3.50 -12.38
CA SER A 99 -0.53 -2.69 -13.45
C SER A 99 -1.56 -2.13 -14.43
N SER A 100 -2.84 -2.52 -14.30
CA SER A 100 -3.91 -1.96 -15.10
C SER A 100 -4.23 -0.55 -14.65
N ASP A 101 -4.37 0.38 -15.60
CA ASP A 101 -4.86 1.75 -15.35
C ASP A 101 -6.32 1.79 -14.86
N LYS A 102 -7.01 0.63 -14.87
CA LYS A 102 -8.41 0.47 -14.49
C LYS A 102 -8.66 -0.05 -13.08
N ILE A 103 -7.62 -0.50 -12.37
CA ILE A 103 -7.81 -1.09 -11.02
C ILE A 103 -8.24 -0.05 -9.99
N ALA A 104 -7.73 1.15 -10.09
CA ALA A 104 -8.08 2.23 -9.18
C ALA A 104 -9.39 2.93 -9.63
N PRO A 105 -10.18 3.46 -8.71
CA PRO A 105 -11.33 4.29 -9.03
C PRO A 105 -10.96 5.49 -9.90
N LYS A 106 -11.93 6.04 -10.61
CA LYS A 106 -11.72 7.21 -11.49
C LYS A 106 -11.11 8.38 -10.70
N GLY A 107 -10.04 8.95 -11.24
CA GLY A 107 -9.28 10.02 -10.59
C GLY A 107 -8.21 9.52 -9.59
N TRP A 108 -8.10 8.22 -9.40
CA TRP A 108 -7.10 7.55 -8.59
C TRP A 108 -6.24 6.61 -9.43
N ARG A 109 -5.10 6.24 -8.92
CA ARG A 109 -4.18 5.28 -9.55
C ARG A 109 -3.34 4.55 -8.53
N VAL A 110 -2.75 3.43 -8.92
CA VAL A 110 -1.70 2.79 -8.15
C VAL A 110 -0.48 3.72 -8.13
N PRO A 111 0.13 3.98 -6.97
CA PRO A 111 1.26 4.89 -6.87
C PRO A 111 2.49 4.32 -7.59
N THR A 112 3.30 5.20 -8.17
CA THR A 112 4.61 4.85 -8.70
C THR A 112 5.64 4.67 -7.58
N HIS A 113 6.80 4.13 -7.93
CA HIS A 113 7.93 4.03 -7.00
C HIS A 113 8.35 5.42 -6.49
N GLU A 114 8.46 6.39 -7.39
CA GLU A 114 8.85 7.76 -7.08
C GLU A 114 7.88 8.43 -6.10
N GLU A 115 6.59 8.15 -6.24
CA GLU A 115 5.58 8.69 -5.34
C GLU A 115 5.63 8.06 -3.95
N GLN A 116 5.93 6.76 -3.88
CA GLN A 116 6.18 6.10 -2.60
C GLN A 116 7.44 6.65 -1.92
N MET A 117 8.49 6.92 -2.70
CA MET A 117 9.70 7.56 -2.19
C MET A 117 9.41 8.99 -1.71
N ALA A 118 8.65 9.77 -2.46
CA ALA A 118 8.25 11.13 -2.08
C ALA A 118 7.42 11.14 -0.77
N LEU A 119 6.51 10.17 -0.59
CA LEU A 119 5.79 9.98 0.67
C LEU A 119 6.74 9.71 1.83
N ARG A 120 7.66 8.76 1.65
CA ARG A 120 8.68 8.43 2.66
C ARG A 120 9.49 9.66 3.05
N ASP A 121 9.99 10.38 2.05
CA ASP A 121 10.88 11.53 2.27
C ASP A 121 10.13 12.68 2.95
N TYR A 122 8.86 12.91 2.59
CA TYR A 122 7.98 13.84 3.29
C TYR A 122 7.83 13.46 4.75
N LEU A 123 7.55 12.19 5.04
CA LEU A 123 7.35 11.72 6.41
C LEU A 123 8.63 11.88 7.25
N ILE A 124 9.79 11.54 6.70
CA ILE A 124 11.09 11.72 7.37
C ILE A 124 11.32 13.19 7.68
N ALA A 125 11.21 14.06 6.67
CA ALA A 125 11.47 15.49 6.80
C ALA A 125 10.54 16.19 7.80
N ASN A 126 9.35 15.64 8.04
CA ASN A 126 8.35 16.17 8.96
C ASN A 126 8.32 15.47 10.33
N GLY A 127 9.40 14.74 10.69
CA GLY A 127 9.56 14.15 12.03
C GLY A 127 8.64 12.96 12.33
N TYR A 128 8.19 12.25 11.28
CA TYR A 128 7.37 11.03 11.43
C TYR A 128 8.19 9.78 11.75
N ASN A 129 9.52 9.85 11.82
CA ASN A 129 10.31 8.76 12.38
C ASN A 129 9.82 8.43 13.80
N TYR A 130 9.86 7.17 14.20
CA TYR A 130 9.34 6.76 15.52
C TYR A 130 10.04 7.46 16.69
N ASP A 131 11.29 7.87 16.50
CA ASP A 131 12.13 8.59 17.46
C ASP A 131 12.06 10.13 17.29
N GLY A 132 11.23 10.63 16.38
CA GLY A 132 11.08 12.06 16.09
C GLY A 132 12.24 12.69 15.31
N THR A 133 13.26 11.93 14.94
CA THR A 133 14.37 12.43 14.14
C THR A 133 13.99 12.60 12.66
N THR A 134 14.78 13.36 11.92
CA THR A 134 14.64 13.53 10.46
C THR A 134 15.72 12.79 9.69
N GLU A 135 16.45 11.89 10.37
CA GLU A 135 17.55 11.12 9.79
C GLU A 135 17.20 9.63 9.67
N GLY A 136 17.56 9.05 8.53
CA GLY A 136 17.28 7.65 8.22
C GLY A 136 15.79 7.37 8.01
N ASN A 137 15.48 6.16 7.56
CA ASN A 137 14.10 5.74 7.32
C ASN A 137 13.57 4.92 8.51
N LYS A 138 12.78 5.55 9.37
CA LYS A 138 12.19 4.95 10.58
C LYS A 138 10.68 5.22 10.66
N VAL A 139 10.02 5.43 9.51
CA VAL A 139 8.61 5.87 9.42
C VAL A 139 7.59 4.75 9.57
N ALA A 140 8.01 3.48 9.53
CA ALA A 140 7.11 2.33 9.51
C ALA A 140 6.06 2.39 10.63
N LYS A 141 6.47 2.70 11.86
CA LYS A 141 5.58 2.81 13.01
C LYS A 141 4.55 3.93 12.87
N SER A 142 4.95 5.07 12.30
CA SER A 142 4.04 6.19 12.05
C SER A 142 3.02 5.90 10.95
N MET A 143 3.31 4.97 10.04
CA MET A 143 2.42 4.55 8.97
C MET A 143 1.54 3.36 9.35
N ALA A 144 1.99 2.48 10.22
CA ALA A 144 1.29 1.26 10.62
C ALA A 144 0.00 1.57 11.40
N ALA A 145 -1.05 0.80 11.18
CA ALA A 145 -2.27 0.85 11.99
C ALA A 145 -1.98 0.55 13.47
N LYS A 146 -2.87 0.99 14.35
CA LYS A 146 -2.77 0.72 15.79
C LYS A 146 -3.22 -0.70 16.18
N THR A 147 -3.72 -1.46 15.24
CA THR A 147 -4.27 -2.80 15.44
C THR A 147 -3.60 -3.82 14.53
N ASP A 148 -3.76 -5.09 14.87
CA ASP A 148 -3.43 -6.26 14.05
C ASP A 148 -1.92 -6.56 13.85
N TRP A 149 -1.04 -5.64 14.16
CA TRP A 149 0.39 -5.89 14.16
C TRP A 149 0.79 -6.69 15.40
N ILE A 150 1.35 -7.88 15.18
CA ILE A 150 1.79 -8.76 16.26
C ILE A 150 3.27 -8.51 16.54
N TYR A 151 3.60 -8.24 17.81
CA TYR A 151 4.98 -8.22 18.26
C TYR A 151 5.45 -9.64 18.54
N LYS A 152 6.49 -10.05 17.85
CA LYS A 152 7.26 -11.28 18.19
C LYS A 152 8.64 -10.84 18.63
N PRO A 153 8.99 -11.02 19.92
CA PRO A 153 10.37 -10.80 20.37
C PRO A 153 11.30 -11.70 19.55
N THR A 154 12.39 -11.14 19.07
CA THR A 154 13.43 -11.94 18.42
C THR A 154 14.29 -12.57 19.52
N ASP A 155 13.96 -13.78 19.94
CA ASP A 155 14.67 -14.50 21.02
C ASP A 155 16.01 -15.09 20.58
N GLU A 156 16.39 -14.99 19.32
CA GLU A 156 17.56 -15.72 18.82
C GLU A 156 18.54 -14.80 18.09
N GLY A 157 19.60 -14.44 18.82
CA GLY A 157 20.82 -13.93 18.18
C GLY A 157 21.36 -12.59 18.66
N GLY A 158 21.71 -12.49 19.92
CA GLY A 158 22.89 -11.73 20.43
C GLY A 158 23.13 -10.28 20.05
N GLY A 159 22.24 -9.62 19.34
CA GLY A 159 22.34 -8.20 19.03
C GLY A 159 21.22 -7.42 19.71
N GLN A 160 21.58 -6.44 20.52
CA GLN A 160 20.63 -5.47 21.10
C GLN A 160 20.02 -4.61 19.97
N VAL A 161 19.11 -5.18 19.18
CA VAL A 161 18.31 -4.36 18.26
C VAL A 161 17.24 -3.68 19.11
N SER A 162 17.27 -2.36 19.14
CA SER A 162 16.23 -1.59 19.82
C SER A 162 14.87 -1.91 19.21
N ASP A 163 14.02 -2.62 19.95
CA ASP A 163 12.65 -2.96 19.52
C ASP A 163 11.71 -1.74 19.43
N THR A 164 12.16 -0.58 19.84
CA THR A 164 11.31 0.62 20.03
C THR A 164 10.60 1.03 18.74
N GLY A 165 11.24 0.81 17.58
CA GLY A 165 10.66 1.10 16.26
C GLY A 165 9.79 0.01 15.67
N THR A 166 9.65 -1.15 16.35
CA THR A 166 8.88 -2.29 15.83
C THR A 166 7.38 -2.00 15.88
N VAL A 167 6.69 -2.18 14.75
CA VAL A 167 5.27 -1.82 14.59
C VAL A 167 4.32 -2.59 15.52
N GLY A 168 4.66 -3.83 15.90
CA GLY A 168 3.86 -4.63 16.84
C GLY A 168 4.08 -4.28 18.31
N LYS A 169 5.14 -3.53 18.65
CA LYS A 169 5.44 -3.13 20.03
C LYS A 169 4.81 -1.77 20.32
N ASN A 170 4.02 -1.69 21.40
CA ASN A 170 3.27 -0.50 21.79
C ASN A 170 2.47 0.08 20.61
N PRO A 171 1.53 -0.70 20.02
CA PRO A 171 0.83 -0.31 18.80
C PRO A 171 -0.03 0.95 18.97
N GLU A 172 -0.36 1.33 20.20
CA GLU A 172 -1.04 2.59 20.52
C GLU A 172 -0.25 3.83 20.08
N THR A 173 1.08 3.72 19.92
CA THR A 173 1.96 4.79 19.42
C THR A 173 2.09 4.81 17.90
N ASN A 174 1.49 3.85 17.20
CA ASN A 174 1.46 3.80 15.74
C ASN A 174 0.57 4.89 15.14
N ASN A 175 0.57 4.97 13.81
CA ASN A 175 -0.37 5.74 12.99
C ASN A 175 -0.36 7.26 13.21
N ARG A 176 0.79 7.82 13.52
CA ARG A 176 0.92 9.29 13.66
C ARG A 176 0.66 10.02 12.35
N SER A 177 0.90 9.38 11.21
CA SER A 177 0.65 9.95 9.88
C SER A 177 -0.81 9.88 9.45
N GLY A 178 -1.63 9.03 10.05
CA GLY A 178 -2.98 8.72 9.59
C GLY A 178 -3.05 7.73 8.43
N PHE A 179 -1.92 7.20 7.95
CA PHE A 179 -1.86 6.27 6.81
C PHE A 179 -2.51 4.91 7.08
N SER A 180 -2.44 4.42 8.31
CA SER A 180 -3.12 3.22 8.82
C SER A 180 -2.83 1.90 8.10
N ALA A 181 -1.59 1.67 7.67
CA ALA A 181 -1.21 0.42 7.00
C ALA A 181 -1.52 -0.81 7.87
N LEU A 182 -2.28 -1.76 7.33
CA LEU A 182 -2.64 -3.03 7.97
C LEU A 182 -1.69 -4.16 7.52
N PRO A 183 -1.46 -5.20 8.32
CA PRO A 183 -0.69 -6.40 7.93
C PRO A 183 -1.53 -7.31 7.03
N ALA A 184 -1.72 -6.91 5.78
CA ALA A 184 -2.62 -7.55 4.83
C ALA A 184 -2.10 -8.91 4.29
N GLY A 185 -0.85 -9.27 4.60
CA GLY A 185 -0.21 -10.45 4.04
C GLY A 185 0.23 -10.28 2.58
N SER A 186 0.60 -11.38 1.98
CA SER A 186 0.99 -11.46 0.58
C SER A 186 0.63 -12.82 0.02
N ARG A 187 0.56 -12.92 -1.30
CA ARG A 187 0.50 -14.20 -2.00
C ARG A 187 1.64 -14.25 -3.02
N TRP A 188 2.48 -15.26 -2.92
CA TRP A 188 3.61 -15.43 -3.81
C TRP A 188 3.17 -15.96 -5.19
N ASN A 189 4.08 -15.87 -6.16
CA ASN A 189 3.83 -16.32 -7.52
C ASN A 189 3.61 -17.84 -7.64
N ASP A 190 4.02 -18.63 -6.65
CA ASP A 190 3.77 -20.07 -6.58
C ASP A 190 2.41 -20.41 -5.94
N GLY A 191 1.70 -19.42 -5.42
CA GLY A 191 0.38 -19.55 -4.81
C GLY A 191 0.39 -19.66 -3.30
N SER A 192 1.59 -19.74 -2.65
CA SER A 192 1.73 -19.76 -1.19
C SER A 192 1.53 -18.38 -0.52
#